data_dc0b53d6fb86326e9cbcf36bd4521acc
#
_entry.id   dc0b53d6fb86326e9cbcf36bd4521acc
#
_cell.length_a   1.000
_cell.length_b   1.000
_cell.length_c   1.000
_cell.angle_alpha   90.00
_cell.angle_beta   90.00
_cell.angle_gamma   90.00
#
_symmetry.space_group_name_H-M   'P 1'
#
loop_
_entity.id
_entity.type
_entity.pdbx_description
1 polymer ?
#
loop_
_entity_poly.entity_id
_entity_poly.type
_entity_poly.pdbx_seq_one_letter_code
_entity_poly.pdbx_strand_id
1 'polypeptide(L)'
;YYESFKKHGLKLSKPSDNFQLEISKSIEQIKKNNVQNAVSIMQRAIKEMGENRYLIACTELSLIKKQLKVESNQYVDSAHCMAVMTYAKHLNLEINHETLNSTYQKIIDVNLVPNA
;
A
#
# COMPACT_ATOMS: atom_id res chain seq x y z
N TYR A 1 -2.59 5.95 11.87
CA TYR A 1 -1.51 4.98 11.70
C TYR A 1 -0.43 5.09 12.78
N TYR A 2 0.06 6.27 13.12
CA TYR A 2 1.17 6.47 14.08
C TYR A 2 0.90 5.81 15.43
N GLU A 3 -0.25 6.05 16.03
CA GLU A 3 -0.62 5.46 17.33
C GLU A 3 -0.71 3.94 17.27
N SER A 4 -1.27 3.39 16.20
CA SER A 4 -1.39 1.95 16.01
C SER A 4 -0.01 1.30 15.87
N PHE A 5 0.86 1.86 15.04
CA PHE A 5 2.23 1.36 14.88
C PHE A 5 3.02 1.42 16.18
N LYS A 6 2.92 2.52 16.91
CA LYS A 6 3.59 2.71 18.21
C LYS A 6 3.17 1.66 19.24
N LYS A 7 1.88 1.33 19.32
CA LYS A 7 1.37 0.28 20.22
C LYS A 7 1.99 -1.10 19.96
N HIS A 8 2.41 -1.36 18.73
CA HIS A 8 3.04 -2.61 18.32
C HIS A 8 4.57 -2.53 18.24
N GLY A 9 5.17 -1.50 18.84
CA GLY A 9 6.62 -1.32 18.85
C GLY A 9 7.24 -0.97 17.50
N LEU A 10 6.44 -0.50 16.56
CA LEU A 10 6.88 -0.12 15.23
C LEU A 10 7.01 1.39 15.10
N LYS A 11 8.06 1.84 14.44
CA LYS A 11 8.28 3.26 14.14
C LYS A 11 7.79 3.58 12.74
N LEU A 12 6.90 4.54 12.64
CA LEU A 12 6.44 5.11 11.37
C LEU A 12 7.00 6.52 11.21
N SER A 13 7.63 6.80 10.07
CA SER A 13 8.17 8.12 9.74
C SER A 13 7.37 8.74 8.59
N LYS A 14 7.09 10.03 8.70
CA LYS A 14 6.49 10.80 7.62
C LYS A 14 7.58 11.17 6.59
N PRO A 15 7.30 11.13 5.28
CA PRO A 15 8.20 11.69 4.29
C PRO A 15 8.47 13.18 4.55
N SER A 16 9.62 13.67 4.10
CA SER A 16 9.91 15.12 4.11
C SER A 16 8.88 15.89 3.29
N ASP A 17 8.76 17.18 3.52
CA ASP A 17 7.78 18.02 2.82
C ASP A 17 7.99 17.99 1.30
N ASN A 18 9.23 17.92 0.82
CA ASN A 18 9.53 17.79 -0.60
C ASN A 18 9.00 16.48 -1.18
N PHE A 19 9.21 15.35 -0.51
CA PHE A 19 8.66 14.06 -0.96
C PHE A 19 7.14 14.03 -0.84
N GLN A 20 6.57 14.63 0.20
CA GLN A 20 5.12 14.75 0.36
C GLN A 20 4.50 15.53 -0.82
N LEU A 21 5.18 16.55 -1.30
CA LEU A 21 4.76 17.31 -2.48
C LEU A 21 4.78 16.45 -3.75
N GLU A 22 5.83 15.68 -3.98
CA GLU A 22 5.92 14.77 -5.13
C GLU A 22 4.86 13.66 -5.07
N ILE A 23 4.61 13.10 -3.89
CA ILE A 23 3.53 12.14 -3.67
C ILE A 23 2.17 12.75 -4.03
N SER A 24 1.91 13.98 -3.58
CA SER A 24 0.67 14.70 -3.90
C SER A 24 0.51 14.95 -5.39
N LYS A 25 1.57 15.31 -6.09
CA LYS A 25 1.57 15.46 -7.56
C LYS A 25 1.24 14.14 -8.27
N SER A 26 1.81 13.03 -7.80
CA SER A 26 1.50 11.70 -8.34
C SER A 26 0.02 11.37 -8.17
N ILE A 27 -0.54 11.59 -6.99
CA ILE A 27 -1.96 11.37 -6.71
C ILE A 27 -2.85 12.21 -7.63
N GLU A 28 -2.49 13.47 -7.84
CA GLU A 28 -3.20 14.36 -8.76
C GLU A 28 -3.20 13.83 -10.21
N GLN A 29 -2.08 13.29 -10.67
CA GLN A 29 -1.99 12.68 -11.99
C GLN A 29 -2.86 11.42 -12.12
N ILE A 30 -2.95 10.61 -11.07
CA ILE A 30 -3.86 9.45 -11.04
C ILE A 30 -5.31 9.91 -11.21
N LYS A 31 -5.73 10.94 -10.48
CA LYS A 31 -7.08 11.52 -10.56
C LYS A 31 -7.39 12.08 -11.94
N LYS A 32 -6.39 12.56 -12.66
CA LYS A 32 -6.49 13.03 -14.05
C LYS A 32 -6.40 11.90 -15.09
N ASN A 33 -6.36 10.65 -14.66
CA ASN A 33 -6.17 9.46 -15.49
C ASN A 33 -4.82 9.46 -16.26
N ASN A 34 -3.83 10.16 -15.76
CA ASN A 34 -2.48 10.21 -16.32
C ASN A 34 -1.55 9.28 -15.55
N VAL A 35 -1.83 7.99 -15.62
CA VAL A 35 -1.18 6.95 -14.82
C VAL A 35 0.32 6.86 -15.09
N GLN A 36 0.76 6.98 -16.33
CA GLN A 36 2.18 6.89 -16.70
C GLN A 36 3.02 7.98 -16.03
N ASN A 37 2.50 9.20 -16.04
CA ASN A 37 3.16 10.33 -15.39
C ASN A 37 3.17 10.15 -13.86
N ALA A 38 2.06 9.68 -13.29
CA ALA A 38 1.97 9.38 -11.87
C ALA A 38 3.02 8.35 -11.44
N VAL A 39 3.18 7.26 -12.20
CA VAL A 39 4.18 6.22 -11.95
C VAL A 39 5.59 6.80 -12.04
N SER A 40 5.89 7.61 -13.04
CA SER A 40 7.20 8.25 -13.21
C SER A 40 7.57 9.14 -12.03
N ILE A 41 6.63 9.98 -11.57
CA ILE A 41 6.83 10.85 -10.42
C ILE A 41 7.08 10.01 -9.16
N MET A 42 6.23 9.03 -8.90
CA MET A 42 6.33 8.20 -7.70
C MET A 42 7.59 7.34 -7.67
N GLN A 43 7.97 6.76 -8.81
CA GLN A 43 9.18 5.95 -8.95
C GLN A 43 10.45 6.76 -8.66
N ARG A 44 10.51 8.00 -9.12
CA ARG A 44 11.60 8.91 -8.81
C ARG A 44 11.64 9.25 -7.32
N ALA A 45 10.50 9.60 -6.74
CA ALA A 45 10.41 9.91 -5.32
C ALA A 45 10.85 8.72 -4.44
N ILE A 46 10.42 7.51 -4.75
CA ILE A 46 10.83 6.28 -4.04
C ILE A 46 12.35 6.09 -4.12
N LYS A 47 12.92 6.25 -5.29
CA LYS A 47 14.36 6.11 -5.49
C LYS A 47 15.16 7.14 -4.68
N GLU A 48 14.69 8.38 -4.64
CA GLU A 48 15.34 9.46 -3.90
C GLU A 48 15.16 9.33 -2.39
N MET A 49 14.02 8.83 -1.92
CA MET A 49 13.80 8.55 -0.49
C MET A 49 14.75 7.49 0.04
N GLY A 50 15.07 6.48 -0.77
CA GLY A 50 16.03 5.43 -0.40
C GLY A 50 15.60 4.55 0.77
N GLU A 51 14.33 4.57 1.16
CA GLU A 51 13.81 3.75 2.25
C GLU A 51 13.63 2.29 1.82
N ASN A 52 13.68 1.39 2.79
CA ASN A 52 13.55 -0.04 2.54
C ASN A 52 12.13 -0.57 2.71
N ARG A 53 11.25 0.20 3.37
CA ARG A 53 9.87 -0.19 3.62
C ARG A 53 8.94 1.01 3.57
N TYR A 54 7.77 0.79 3.01
CA TYR A 54 6.76 1.82 2.78
C TYR A 54 5.39 1.38 3.28
N LEU A 55 4.65 2.32 3.86
CA LEU A 55 3.22 2.17 4.09
C LEU A 55 2.46 2.97 3.03
N ILE A 56 1.69 2.29 2.20
CA ILE A 56 0.74 2.91 1.27
C ILE A 56 -0.54 3.20 2.05
N ALA A 57 -0.75 4.46 2.37
CA ALA A 57 -1.89 4.93 3.17
C ALA A 57 -2.92 5.70 2.34
N CYS A 58 -2.93 5.50 1.03
CA CYS A 58 -3.76 6.22 0.07
C CYS A 58 -4.26 5.25 -1.00
N THR A 59 -5.56 5.24 -1.23
CA THR A 59 -6.20 4.34 -2.19
C THR A 59 -5.76 4.58 -3.64
N GLU A 60 -5.47 5.83 -4.00
CA GLU A 60 -4.97 6.17 -5.33
C GLU A 60 -3.61 5.51 -5.60
N LEU A 61 -2.68 5.57 -4.65
CA LEU A 61 -1.36 4.94 -4.81
C LEU A 61 -1.46 3.41 -4.90
N SER A 62 -2.46 2.81 -4.28
CA SER A 62 -2.72 1.38 -4.41
C SER A 62 -3.00 0.96 -5.86
N LEU A 63 -3.55 1.85 -6.68
CA LEU A 63 -3.84 1.58 -8.09
C LEU A 63 -2.57 1.40 -8.94
N ILE A 64 -1.50 2.08 -8.59
CA ILE A 64 -0.25 2.08 -9.37
C ILE A 64 0.86 1.23 -8.76
N LYS A 65 0.66 0.66 -7.59
CA LYS A 65 1.73 -0.04 -6.83
C LYS A 65 2.44 -1.13 -7.62
N LYS A 66 1.72 -1.88 -8.45
CA LYS A 66 2.33 -2.95 -9.28
C LYS A 66 3.21 -2.42 -10.42
N GLN A 67 3.02 -1.18 -10.80
CA GLN A 67 3.83 -0.52 -11.84
C GLN A 67 5.08 0.14 -11.26
N LEU A 68 5.13 0.31 -9.92
CA LEU A 68 6.30 0.79 -9.23
C LEU A 68 7.32 -0.35 -9.10
N LYS A 69 8.59 -0.04 -9.34
CA LYS A 69 9.69 -1.01 -9.22
C LYS A 69 10.09 -1.18 -7.75
N VAL A 70 9.17 -1.69 -6.94
CA VAL A 70 9.34 -1.94 -5.52
C VAL A 70 8.92 -3.38 -5.26
N GLU A 71 9.75 -4.13 -4.56
CA GLU A 71 9.46 -5.51 -4.20
C GLU A 71 8.24 -5.60 -3.26
N SER A 72 7.43 -6.65 -3.42
CA SER A 72 6.20 -6.82 -2.65
C SER A 72 6.41 -6.87 -1.14
N ASN A 73 7.59 -7.28 -0.68
CA ASN A 73 7.96 -7.31 0.74
C ASN A 73 8.44 -5.95 1.28
N GLN A 74 8.57 -4.95 0.42
CA GLN A 74 9.01 -3.60 0.79
C GLN A 74 7.85 -2.65 1.08
N TYR A 75 6.61 -3.04 0.80
CA TYR A 75 5.45 -2.18 1.10
C TYR A 75 4.32 -2.93 1.78
N VAL A 76 3.57 -2.20 2.57
CA VAL A 76 2.27 -2.59 3.12
C VAL A 76 1.22 -1.65 2.56
N ASP A 77 0.20 -2.21 1.95
CA ASP A 77 -0.93 -1.46 1.38
C ASP A 77 -2.11 -1.53 2.34
N SER A 78 -2.49 -0.41 2.93
CA SER A 78 -3.56 -0.34 3.91
C SER A 78 -4.93 -0.72 3.34
N ALA A 79 -5.20 -0.39 2.09
CA ALA A 79 -6.45 -0.78 1.43
C ALA A 79 -6.52 -2.30 1.24
N HIS A 80 -5.40 -2.92 0.88
CA HIS A 80 -5.30 -4.37 0.76
C HIS A 80 -5.49 -5.08 2.11
N CYS A 81 -4.82 -4.59 3.16
CA CYS A 81 -5.00 -5.11 4.52
C CYS A 81 -6.46 -5.05 4.97
N MET A 82 -7.14 -3.94 4.70
CA MET A 82 -8.56 -3.79 5.02
C MET A 82 -9.43 -4.80 4.28
N ALA A 83 -9.17 -5.05 2.99
CA ALA A 83 -9.91 -6.04 2.20
C ALA A 83 -9.74 -7.45 2.77
N VAL A 84 -8.50 -7.83 3.11
CA VAL A 84 -8.20 -9.14 3.73
C VAL A 84 -8.92 -9.30 5.07
N MET A 85 -8.85 -8.30 5.94
CA MET A 85 -9.51 -8.34 7.26
C MET A 85 -11.03 -8.40 7.13
N THR A 86 -11.61 -7.64 6.22
CA THR A 86 -13.07 -7.63 5.96
C THR A 86 -13.55 -8.99 5.48
N TYR A 87 -12.82 -9.61 4.57
CA TYR A 87 -13.14 -10.93 4.05
C TYR A 87 -13.01 -12.02 5.13
N ALA A 88 -11.94 -11.98 5.92
CA ALA A 88 -11.77 -12.90 7.06
C ALA A 88 -12.93 -12.78 8.06
N LYS A 89 -13.36 -11.57 8.37
CA LYS A 89 -14.50 -11.31 9.23
C LYS A 89 -15.82 -11.82 8.62
N HIS A 90 -16.03 -11.66 7.33
CA HIS A 90 -17.20 -12.20 6.62
C HIS A 90 -17.27 -13.72 6.74
N LEU A 91 -16.15 -14.42 6.71
CA LEU A 91 -16.06 -15.86 6.89
C LEU A 91 -16.08 -16.30 8.37
N ASN A 92 -16.25 -15.37 9.31
CA ASN A 92 -16.16 -15.61 10.76
C ASN A 92 -14.82 -16.26 11.20
N LEU A 93 -13.75 -15.93 10.52
CA LEU A 93 -12.41 -16.40 10.89
C LEU A 93 -11.84 -15.55 12.03
N GLU A 94 -11.10 -16.19 12.92
CA GLU A 94 -10.31 -15.47 13.92
C GLU A 94 -9.22 -14.64 13.21
N ILE A 95 -9.10 -13.37 13.58
CA ILE A 95 -8.09 -12.47 13.00
C ILE A 95 -6.76 -12.68 13.74
N ASN A 96 -5.97 -13.61 13.26
CA ASN A 96 -4.60 -13.87 13.67
C ASN A 96 -3.69 -13.99 12.44
N HIS A 97 -2.38 -14.11 12.65
CA HIS A 97 -1.40 -14.15 11.58
C HIS A 97 -1.65 -15.29 10.57
N GLU A 98 -2.02 -16.46 11.06
CA GLU A 98 -2.24 -17.65 10.22
C GLU A 98 -3.50 -17.50 9.36
N THR A 99 -4.62 -17.10 9.95
CA THR A 99 -5.88 -16.90 9.22
C THR A 99 -5.80 -15.75 8.24
N LEU A 100 -5.06 -14.68 8.54
CA LEU A 100 -4.86 -13.58 7.62
C LEU A 100 -4.01 -14.00 6.41
N ASN A 101 -2.95 -14.76 6.60
CA ASN A 101 -2.15 -15.29 5.50
C ASN A 101 -2.95 -16.25 4.63
N SER A 102 -3.69 -17.16 5.21
CA SER A 102 -4.57 -18.10 4.50
C SER A 102 -5.65 -17.37 3.70
N THR A 103 -6.28 -16.37 4.29
CA THR A 103 -7.29 -15.53 3.63
C THR A 103 -6.70 -14.72 2.50
N TYR A 104 -5.52 -14.14 2.71
CA TYR A 104 -4.79 -13.42 1.68
C TYR A 104 -4.51 -14.29 0.45
N GLN A 105 -4.04 -15.52 0.67
CA GLN A 105 -3.78 -16.46 -0.42
C GLN A 105 -5.04 -16.80 -1.20
N LYS A 106 -6.15 -17.06 -0.52
CA LYS A 106 -7.44 -17.32 -1.17
C LYS A 106 -7.93 -16.13 -2.01
N ILE A 107 -7.77 -14.91 -1.54
CA ILE A 107 -8.15 -13.70 -2.29
C ILE A 107 -7.32 -13.57 -3.57
N ILE A 108 -6.03 -13.88 -3.51
CA ILE A 108 -5.16 -13.88 -4.69
C ILE A 108 -5.58 -14.98 -5.68
N ASP A 109 -5.80 -16.19 -5.19
CA ASP A 109 -6.10 -17.37 -6.01
C ASP A 109 -7.43 -17.22 -6.79
N VAL A 110 -8.40 -16.51 -6.23
CA VAL A 110 -9.70 -16.26 -6.89
C VAL A 110 -9.77 -14.91 -7.63
N ASN A 111 -8.66 -14.20 -7.75
CA ASN A 111 -8.59 -12.88 -8.40
C ASN A 111 -9.61 -11.85 -7.84
N LEU A 112 -10.00 -11.99 -6.58
CA LEU A 112 -10.89 -11.05 -5.89
C LEU A 112 -10.18 -9.72 -5.58
N VAL A 113 -8.86 -9.72 -5.61
CA VAL A 113 -8.07 -8.49 -5.57
C VAL A 113 -7.94 -7.98 -6.99
N PRO A 114 -8.43 -6.77 -7.32
CA PRO A 114 -8.26 -6.20 -8.64
C PRO A 114 -6.80 -6.27 -9.07
N ASN A 115 -6.55 -6.70 -10.29
CA ASN A 115 -5.23 -6.65 -10.91
C ASN A 115 -4.84 -5.19 -11.17
N ALA A 116 -4.64 -4.46 -10.10
CA ALA A 116 -4.16 -3.08 -10.19
C ALA A 116 -2.64 -3.09 -10.25
#